data_99bfc4c4a3b7de9881416e353f078c26
#
_entry.id   99bfc4c4a3b7de9881416e353f078c26
#
_cell.length_a   1.000
_cell.length_b   1.000
_cell.length_c   1.000
_cell.angle_alpha   90.00
_cell.angle_beta   90.00
_cell.angle_gamma   90.00
#
_symmetry.space_group_name_H-M   'P 1'
#
loop_
_entity.id
_entity.type
_entity.pdbx_description
1 polymer ?
#
loop_
_entity_poly.entity_id
_entity_poly.type
_entity_poly.pdbx_seq_one_letter_code
_entity_poly.pdbx_strand_id
1 'polypeptide(L)'
;ILANGEPLDKETLRSAYTGTFEKLYPEYVNLEKGNCENLSKETEREFFSPEKVDQVKVLIPVFPGTNCEYDSARAFQKEGAVVETVIIRNKREHDLKESMEEFVEKLKDAHILMFVGGFSSGDEPDGSAKFIVNFLRNERVKEAVHSHLKKKRLILGICNGFQALLKSGLLPYGEIRDLTEEDLTLYHNDCMHHVSTTAF
;
A
#
# COMPACT_ATOMS: atom_id res chain seq x y z
N ILE A 1 -32.76 -23.90 -6.90
CA ILE A 1 -32.42 -23.88 -5.44
C ILE A 1 -33.72 -24.12 -4.68
N LEU A 2 -33.70 -24.93 -3.64
CA LEU A 2 -34.83 -25.14 -2.74
C LEU A 2 -34.54 -24.49 -1.38
N ALA A 3 -35.49 -23.71 -0.87
CA ALA A 3 -35.45 -23.26 0.50
C ALA A 3 -36.74 -23.71 1.21
N ASN A 4 -36.60 -24.40 2.33
CA ASN A 4 -37.72 -25.01 3.06
C ASN A 4 -38.63 -25.91 2.21
N GLY A 5 -38.05 -26.56 1.15
CA GLY A 5 -38.78 -27.41 0.24
C GLY A 5 -39.48 -26.69 -0.92
N GLU A 6 -39.43 -25.36 -0.97
CA GLU A 6 -40.01 -24.59 -2.07
C GLU A 6 -38.93 -24.15 -3.07
N PRO A 7 -39.21 -24.19 -4.37
CA PRO A 7 -38.27 -23.73 -5.37
C PRO A 7 -38.13 -22.21 -5.34
N LEU A 8 -36.89 -21.75 -5.17
CA LEU A 8 -36.56 -20.35 -5.31
C LEU A 8 -35.92 -20.09 -6.67
N ASP A 9 -36.42 -19.08 -7.33
CA ASP A 9 -35.83 -18.60 -8.58
C ASP A 9 -34.45 -18.03 -8.34
N LYS A 10 -33.51 -18.36 -9.23
CA LYS A 10 -32.12 -17.92 -9.11
C LYS A 10 -31.96 -16.40 -9.22
N GLU A 11 -32.74 -15.78 -10.10
CA GLU A 11 -32.68 -14.34 -10.34
C GLU A 11 -33.23 -13.55 -9.15
N THR A 12 -34.30 -14.05 -8.53
CA THR A 12 -34.87 -13.51 -7.30
C THR A 12 -33.84 -13.53 -6.15
N LEU A 13 -33.13 -14.65 -5.99
CA LEU A 13 -32.07 -14.76 -4.98
C LEU A 13 -30.90 -13.82 -5.26
N ARG A 14 -30.49 -13.72 -6.51
CA ARG A 14 -29.42 -12.82 -6.93
C ARG A 14 -29.79 -11.37 -6.63
N SER A 15 -30.99 -10.95 -7.06
CA SER A 15 -31.48 -9.59 -6.85
C SER A 15 -31.61 -9.25 -5.37
N ALA A 16 -32.09 -10.19 -4.54
CA ALA A 16 -32.15 -10.01 -3.10
C ALA A 16 -30.77 -9.86 -2.47
N TYR A 17 -29.78 -10.65 -2.92
CA TYR A 17 -28.41 -10.58 -2.43
C TYR A 17 -27.70 -9.29 -2.86
N THR A 18 -27.74 -8.96 -4.15
CA THR A 18 -27.07 -7.76 -4.69
C THR A 18 -27.75 -6.47 -4.27
N GLY A 19 -29.10 -6.46 -4.13
CA GLY A 19 -29.86 -5.30 -3.71
C GLY A 19 -29.87 -5.02 -2.22
N THR A 20 -29.30 -5.89 -1.39
CA THR A 20 -29.32 -5.74 0.09
C THR A 20 -28.75 -4.41 0.55
N PHE A 21 -27.67 -3.97 -0.06
CA PHE A 21 -26.98 -2.72 0.30
C PHE A 21 -27.16 -1.60 -0.72
N GLU A 22 -27.96 -1.79 -1.77
CA GLU A 22 -28.12 -0.83 -2.87
C GLU A 22 -28.51 0.59 -2.39
N LYS A 23 -29.26 0.68 -1.30
CA LYS A 23 -29.66 1.97 -0.71
C LYS A 23 -28.53 2.67 0.02
N LEU A 24 -27.57 1.92 0.55
CA LEU A 24 -26.43 2.44 1.31
C LEU A 24 -25.17 2.58 0.42
N TYR A 25 -25.00 1.62 -0.49
CA TYR A 25 -23.85 1.54 -1.40
C TYR A 25 -24.38 1.21 -2.80
N PRO A 26 -24.97 2.19 -3.51
CA PRO A 26 -25.49 1.96 -4.86
C PRO A 26 -24.37 1.54 -5.80
N GLU A 27 -24.60 0.49 -6.59
CA GLU A 27 -23.63 -0.02 -7.59
C GLU A 27 -23.35 1.04 -8.66
N TYR A 28 -24.35 1.89 -8.93
CA TYR A 28 -24.22 3.00 -9.88
C TYR A 28 -24.70 4.30 -9.21
N VAL A 29 -23.76 5.13 -8.83
CA VAL A 29 -24.08 6.52 -8.53
C VAL A 29 -24.19 7.23 -9.88
N ASN A 30 -25.39 7.77 -10.19
CA ASN A 30 -25.55 8.75 -11.25
C ASN A 30 -24.80 10.02 -10.82
N LEU A 31 -23.50 9.99 -10.96
CA LEU A 31 -22.71 11.22 -10.99
C LEU A 31 -23.27 11.99 -12.19
N GLU A 32 -23.90 13.13 -11.95
CA GLU A 32 -24.10 14.10 -13.03
C GLU A 32 -22.75 14.12 -13.76
N LYS A 33 -22.80 13.86 -15.07
CA LYS A 33 -21.61 13.89 -15.91
C LYS A 33 -21.03 15.30 -15.85
N GLY A 34 -20.33 15.60 -14.78
CA GLY A 34 -19.33 16.64 -14.83
C GLY A 34 -18.45 16.31 -16.02
N ASN A 35 -18.19 17.27 -16.88
CA ASN A 35 -17.26 17.10 -17.98
C ASN A 35 -15.93 16.55 -17.41
N CYS A 36 -15.86 15.22 -17.27
CA CYS A 36 -14.58 14.55 -17.23
C CYS A 36 -13.98 14.84 -18.61
N GLU A 37 -13.16 15.87 -18.70
CA GLU A 37 -12.24 15.95 -19.80
C GLU A 37 -11.56 14.59 -19.86
N ASN A 38 -11.73 13.91 -20.99
CA ASN A 38 -11.03 12.67 -21.24
C ASN A 38 -9.54 12.95 -21.06
N LEU A 39 -9.01 12.66 -19.90
CA LEU A 39 -7.57 12.62 -19.63
C LEU A 39 -6.88 11.46 -20.36
N SER A 40 -7.58 10.81 -21.29
CA SER A 40 -7.02 9.89 -22.27
C SER A 40 -6.24 10.61 -23.37
N LYS A 41 -5.48 11.64 -23.06
CA LYS A 41 -4.22 11.81 -23.75
C LYS A 41 -3.33 10.71 -23.24
N GLU A 42 -3.40 9.58 -23.94
CA GLU A 42 -2.33 8.62 -24.01
C GLU A 42 -1.04 9.38 -24.37
N THR A 43 -0.44 9.98 -23.39
CA THR A 43 0.98 10.15 -23.44
C THR A 43 1.50 8.74 -23.19
N GLU A 44 1.86 8.02 -24.25
CA GLU A 44 2.80 6.93 -24.21
C GLU A 44 4.10 7.47 -23.59
N ARG A 45 4.06 7.72 -22.30
CA ARG A 45 5.28 7.92 -21.51
C ARG A 45 5.83 6.53 -21.28
N GLU A 46 6.57 6.05 -22.25
CA GLU A 46 7.46 4.92 -22.01
C GLU A 46 8.44 5.37 -20.92
N PHE A 47 8.19 4.94 -19.71
CA PHE A 47 9.12 5.14 -18.61
C PHE A 47 10.28 4.18 -18.79
N PHE A 48 11.31 4.61 -19.50
CA PHE A 48 12.56 3.88 -19.56
C PHE A 48 13.41 4.26 -18.36
N SER A 49 13.80 3.26 -17.58
CA SER A 49 14.92 3.45 -16.67
C SER A 49 16.18 3.65 -17.50
N PRO A 50 16.95 4.74 -17.30
CA PRO A 50 18.21 4.93 -18.00
C PRO A 50 19.27 3.88 -17.63
N GLU A 51 19.10 3.25 -16.48
CA GLU A 51 19.98 2.17 -16.01
C GLU A 51 19.24 0.83 -16.15
N LYS A 52 19.78 -0.03 -17.00
CA LYS A 52 19.33 -1.42 -17.11
C LYS A 52 20.05 -2.24 -16.06
N VAL A 53 19.30 -3.05 -15.33
CA VAL A 53 19.81 -4.04 -14.39
C VAL A 53 19.49 -5.43 -14.93
N ASP A 54 20.41 -6.38 -14.75
CA ASP A 54 20.19 -7.75 -15.21
C ASP A 54 19.02 -8.40 -14.49
N GLN A 55 18.83 -8.05 -13.22
CA GLN A 55 17.74 -8.58 -12.41
C GLN A 55 17.28 -7.56 -11.37
N VAL A 56 15.99 -7.27 -11.37
CA VAL A 56 15.37 -6.38 -10.38
C VAL A 56 15.28 -7.09 -9.03
N LYS A 57 15.76 -6.45 -7.97
CA LYS A 57 15.67 -6.92 -6.58
C LYS A 57 14.64 -6.11 -5.83
N VAL A 58 13.70 -6.78 -5.19
CA VAL A 58 12.63 -6.18 -4.38
C VAL A 58 12.82 -6.60 -2.93
N LEU A 59 12.79 -5.64 -2.02
CA LEU A 59 12.80 -5.89 -0.58
C LEU A 59 11.42 -5.63 0.01
N ILE A 60 10.88 -6.61 0.72
CA ILE A 60 9.61 -6.52 1.43
C ILE A 60 9.84 -6.69 2.93
N PRO A 61 9.79 -5.62 3.74
CA PRO A 61 9.76 -5.75 5.18
C PRO A 61 8.38 -6.25 5.64
N VAL A 62 8.39 -7.27 6.47
CA VAL A 62 7.18 -7.91 7.02
C VAL A 62 7.07 -7.55 8.50
N PHE A 63 6.06 -6.76 8.83
CA PHE A 63 5.79 -6.28 10.18
C PHE A 63 4.72 -7.14 10.87
N PRO A 64 4.64 -7.12 12.20
CA PRO A 64 3.49 -7.68 12.90
C PRO A 64 2.20 -7.04 12.39
N GLY A 65 1.26 -7.86 11.89
CA GLY A 65 0.02 -7.43 11.26
C GLY A 65 0.07 -7.27 9.74
N THR A 66 1.22 -7.47 9.10
CA THR A 66 1.31 -7.62 7.63
C THR A 66 0.65 -8.93 7.19
N ASN A 67 -0.06 -8.93 6.06
CA ASN A 67 -0.73 -10.12 5.55
C ASN A 67 -0.76 -10.26 4.01
N CYS A 68 -0.15 -9.35 3.27
CA CYS A 68 -0.14 -9.36 1.80
C CYS A 68 1.26 -9.59 1.22
N GLU A 69 2.22 -10.04 2.01
CA GLU A 69 3.63 -10.22 1.58
C GLU A 69 3.79 -11.31 0.52
N TYR A 70 3.07 -12.42 0.64
CA TYR A 70 3.17 -13.53 -0.32
C TYR A 70 2.60 -13.18 -1.69
N ASP A 71 1.44 -12.51 -1.73
CA ASP A 71 0.81 -12.14 -2.99
C ASP A 71 1.60 -11.03 -3.69
N SER A 72 2.12 -10.08 -2.93
CA SER A 72 3.01 -9.02 -3.44
C SER A 72 4.32 -9.62 -3.98
N ALA A 73 4.94 -10.52 -3.23
CA ALA A 73 6.15 -11.21 -3.69
C ALA A 73 5.90 -11.98 -4.99
N ARG A 74 4.79 -12.71 -5.06
CA ARG A 74 4.39 -13.47 -6.26
C ARG A 74 4.19 -12.57 -7.47
N ALA A 75 3.60 -11.38 -7.27
CA ALA A 75 3.39 -10.43 -8.37
C ALA A 75 4.73 -9.98 -8.97
N PHE A 76 5.69 -9.58 -8.15
CA PHE A 76 7.02 -9.20 -8.61
C PHE A 76 7.79 -10.37 -9.24
N GLN A 77 7.69 -11.57 -8.67
CA GLN A 77 8.35 -12.77 -9.20
C GLN A 77 7.83 -13.16 -10.58
N LYS A 78 6.53 -12.97 -10.86
CA LYS A 78 5.95 -13.21 -12.19
C LYS A 78 6.56 -12.32 -13.26
N GLU A 79 7.00 -11.12 -12.90
CA GLU A 79 7.69 -10.17 -13.77
C GLU A 79 9.22 -10.36 -13.78
N GLY A 80 9.71 -11.46 -13.21
CA GLY A 80 11.14 -11.82 -13.23
C GLY A 80 11.99 -11.18 -12.15
N ALA A 81 11.41 -10.49 -11.17
CA ALA A 81 12.17 -9.91 -10.08
C ALA A 81 12.57 -10.97 -9.03
N VAL A 82 13.69 -10.76 -8.37
CA VAL A 82 14.07 -11.45 -7.14
C VAL A 82 13.48 -10.72 -5.95
N VAL A 83 12.73 -11.41 -5.12
CA VAL A 83 12.11 -10.84 -3.93
C VAL A 83 12.75 -11.41 -2.69
N GLU A 84 13.19 -10.52 -1.81
CA GLU A 84 13.64 -10.83 -0.47
C GLU A 84 12.68 -10.26 0.56
N THR A 85 12.43 -11.02 1.62
CA THR A 85 11.63 -10.57 2.76
C THR A 85 12.50 -10.42 4.00
N VAL A 86 12.18 -9.43 4.84
CA VAL A 86 12.80 -9.24 6.15
C VAL A 86 11.69 -9.19 7.19
N ILE A 87 11.69 -10.15 8.10
CA ILE A 87 10.72 -10.21 9.20
C ILE A 87 11.15 -9.27 10.31
N ILE A 88 10.36 -8.24 10.56
CA ILE A 88 10.60 -7.29 11.65
C ILE A 88 10.08 -7.87 12.96
N ARG A 89 10.99 -8.39 13.75
CA ARG A 89 10.71 -9.02 15.05
C ARG A 89 10.68 -7.95 16.13
N ASN A 90 9.64 -7.97 16.96
CA ASN A 90 9.42 -6.96 18.01
C ASN A 90 9.18 -7.55 19.40
N LYS A 91 9.53 -8.81 19.62
CA LYS A 91 9.31 -9.47 20.93
C LYS A 91 10.29 -9.00 21.99
N ARG A 92 11.51 -8.66 21.59
CA ARG A 92 12.58 -8.19 22.46
C ARG A 92 13.30 -7.04 21.76
N GLU A 93 13.91 -6.15 22.52
CA GLU A 93 14.70 -5.03 21.98
C GLU A 93 15.83 -5.49 21.04
N HIS A 94 16.54 -6.55 21.43
CA HIS A 94 17.58 -7.18 20.60
C HIS A 94 17.03 -7.67 19.24
N ASP A 95 15.87 -8.33 19.22
CA ASP A 95 15.26 -8.84 18.00
C ASP A 95 14.93 -7.71 17.02
N LEU A 96 14.41 -6.58 17.55
CA LEU A 96 14.11 -5.41 16.74
C LEU A 96 15.39 -4.79 16.15
N LYS A 97 16.44 -4.68 16.96
CA LYS A 97 17.73 -4.14 16.52
C LYS A 97 18.35 -4.99 15.40
N GLU A 98 18.38 -6.30 15.57
CA GLU A 98 18.86 -7.22 14.51
C GLU A 98 18.03 -7.11 13.23
N SER A 99 16.70 -7.02 13.37
CA SER A 99 15.82 -6.86 12.20
C SER A 99 16.06 -5.54 11.45
N MET A 100 16.35 -4.46 12.19
CA MET A 100 16.73 -3.17 11.59
C MET A 100 18.07 -3.26 10.86
N GLU A 101 19.06 -3.94 11.45
CA GLU A 101 20.37 -4.14 10.84
C GLU A 101 20.26 -4.98 9.55
N GLU A 102 19.48 -6.07 9.58
CA GLU A 102 19.20 -6.90 8.43
C GLU A 102 18.48 -6.12 7.32
N PHE A 103 17.47 -5.33 7.68
CA PHE A 103 16.75 -4.48 6.73
C PHE A 103 17.68 -3.48 6.04
N VAL A 104 18.50 -2.76 6.82
CA VAL A 104 19.44 -1.76 6.29
C VAL A 104 20.44 -2.41 5.34
N GLU A 105 20.95 -3.59 5.69
CA GLU A 105 21.92 -4.30 4.85
C GLU A 105 21.31 -4.72 3.51
N LYS A 106 20.12 -5.36 3.55
CA LYS A 106 19.45 -5.82 2.33
C LYS A 106 18.94 -4.66 1.46
N LEU A 107 18.59 -3.52 2.06
CA LEU A 107 18.14 -2.36 1.31
C LEU A 107 19.24 -1.75 0.43
N LYS A 108 20.51 -1.94 0.77
CA LYS A 108 21.63 -1.44 -0.04
C LYS A 108 21.62 -1.98 -1.47
N ASP A 109 21.16 -3.21 -1.64
CA ASP A 109 21.14 -3.92 -2.94
C ASP A 109 19.76 -3.91 -3.60
N ALA A 110 18.70 -3.60 -2.88
CA ALA A 110 17.35 -3.56 -3.42
C ALA A 110 17.17 -2.41 -4.41
N HIS A 111 16.43 -2.65 -5.48
CA HIS A 111 15.99 -1.63 -6.45
C HIS A 111 14.63 -1.07 -6.11
N ILE A 112 13.78 -1.89 -5.50
CA ILE A 112 12.42 -1.54 -5.05
C ILE A 112 12.27 -1.90 -3.58
N LEU A 113 11.83 -0.95 -2.77
CA LEU A 113 11.36 -1.16 -1.41
C LEU A 113 9.84 -1.19 -1.42
N MET A 114 9.23 -2.31 -1.03
CA MET A 114 7.78 -2.49 -1.07
C MET A 114 7.20 -2.60 0.33
N PHE A 115 6.35 -1.63 0.72
CA PHE A 115 5.50 -1.72 1.90
C PHE A 115 4.14 -2.27 1.50
N VAL A 116 3.84 -3.46 1.97
CA VAL A 116 2.62 -4.21 1.60
C VAL A 116 1.44 -3.86 2.51
N GLY A 117 0.29 -4.40 2.18
CA GLY A 117 -0.93 -4.24 2.96
C GLY A 117 -0.96 -5.06 4.24
N GLY A 118 -1.96 -4.78 5.05
CA GLY A 118 -2.20 -5.39 6.35
C GLY A 118 -2.72 -4.39 7.37
N PHE A 119 -2.51 -4.68 8.65
CA PHE A 119 -3.06 -3.90 9.76
C PHE A 119 -2.00 -3.67 10.85
N SER A 120 -0.82 -3.19 10.46
CA SER A 120 0.26 -2.96 11.42
C SER A 120 -0.11 -1.86 12.43
N SER A 121 -0.31 -2.25 13.68
CA SER A 121 -0.76 -1.43 14.81
C SER A 121 -2.19 -0.87 14.70
N GLY A 122 -3.06 -1.47 13.90
CA GLY A 122 -4.47 -1.16 13.86
C GLY A 122 -4.94 -0.60 12.53
N ASP A 123 -6.25 -0.36 12.44
CA ASP A 123 -7.01 -0.03 11.25
C ASP A 123 -7.64 1.37 11.30
N GLU A 124 -7.69 1.97 12.46
CA GLU A 124 -8.18 3.33 12.66
C GLU A 124 -7.17 4.35 12.12
N PRO A 125 -7.62 5.50 11.58
CA PRO A 125 -6.73 6.50 10.97
C PRO A 125 -5.55 6.87 11.84
N ASP A 126 -5.74 7.06 13.13
CA ASP A 126 -4.69 7.43 14.08
C ASP A 126 -3.68 6.29 14.32
N GLY A 127 -4.16 5.05 14.31
CA GLY A 127 -3.37 3.84 14.56
C GLY A 127 -2.73 3.24 13.31
N SER A 128 -3.31 3.49 12.12
CA SER A 128 -2.91 2.86 10.87
C SER A 128 -1.42 3.03 10.59
N ALA A 129 -0.75 1.91 10.32
CA ALA A 129 0.67 1.86 9.98
C ALA A 129 1.63 2.41 11.03
N LYS A 130 1.18 2.64 12.27
CA LYS A 130 1.98 3.28 13.33
C LYS A 130 3.30 2.55 13.61
N PHE A 131 3.30 1.22 13.56
CA PHE A 131 4.51 0.44 13.76
C PHE A 131 5.53 0.65 12.63
N ILE A 132 5.07 0.67 11.38
CA ILE A 132 5.92 0.93 10.21
C ILE A 132 6.51 2.33 10.30
N VAL A 133 5.69 3.34 10.64
CA VAL A 133 6.14 4.73 10.77
C VAL A 133 7.20 4.87 11.85
N ASN A 134 7.00 4.24 13.02
CA ASN A 134 8.00 4.25 14.10
C ASN A 134 9.30 3.56 13.70
N PHE A 135 9.21 2.46 12.94
CA PHE A 135 10.38 1.78 12.39
C PHE A 135 11.14 2.70 11.41
N LEU A 136 10.43 3.39 10.51
CA LEU A 136 11.02 4.32 9.55
C LEU A 136 11.67 5.54 10.21
N ARG A 137 11.19 5.97 11.39
CA ARG A 137 11.76 7.08 12.17
C ARG A 137 13.06 6.72 12.90
N ASN A 138 13.43 5.45 12.97
CA ASN A 138 14.75 5.08 13.49
C ASN A 138 15.84 5.67 12.59
N GLU A 139 16.83 6.37 13.17
CA GLU A 139 17.83 7.13 12.42
C GLU A 139 18.57 6.27 11.36
N ARG A 140 18.98 5.05 11.71
CA ARG A 140 19.68 4.16 10.77
C ARG A 140 18.79 3.74 9.60
N VAL A 141 17.52 3.42 9.90
CA VAL A 141 16.52 3.06 8.88
C VAL A 141 16.22 4.26 7.99
N LYS A 142 16.01 5.43 8.58
CA LYS A 142 15.77 6.70 7.90
C LYS A 142 16.90 7.05 6.93
N GLU A 143 18.15 6.99 7.40
CA GLU A 143 19.31 7.23 6.56
C GLU A 143 19.41 6.25 5.38
N ALA A 144 19.15 4.96 5.63
CA ALA A 144 19.16 3.93 4.60
C ALA A 144 18.07 4.17 3.54
N VAL A 145 16.85 4.52 3.95
CA VAL A 145 15.73 4.84 3.04
C VAL A 145 16.04 6.11 2.23
N HIS A 146 16.56 7.16 2.86
CA HIS A 146 16.96 8.37 2.16
C HIS A 146 18.10 8.09 1.15
N SER A 147 19.07 7.24 1.52
CA SER A 147 20.13 6.80 0.60
C SER A 147 19.56 6.02 -0.60
N HIS A 148 18.54 5.19 -0.37
CA HIS A 148 17.84 4.45 -1.41
C HIS A 148 17.17 5.41 -2.42
N LEU A 149 16.46 6.43 -1.94
CA LEU A 149 15.83 7.46 -2.77
C LEU A 149 16.86 8.32 -3.51
N LYS A 150 17.98 8.70 -2.88
CA LYS A 150 19.07 9.44 -3.54
C LYS A 150 19.66 8.69 -4.72
N LYS A 151 19.64 7.35 -4.70
CA LYS A 151 20.03 6.48 -5.82
C LYS A 151 18.93 6.35 -6.87
N LYS A 152 17.84 7.14 -6.80
CA LYS A 152 16.67 7.10 -7.67
C LYS A 152 15.99 5.71 -7.72
N ARG A 153 16.07 4.98 -6.64
CA ARG A 153 15.40 3.69 -6.48
C ARG A 153 13.96 3.88 -6.03
N LEU A 154 13.12 2.91 -6.28
CA LEU A 154 11.68 3.02 -6.11
C LEU A 154 11.22 2.60 -4.70
N ILE A 155 10.19 3.28 -4.22
CA ILE A 155 9.43 2.85 -3.04
C ILE A 155 7.96 2.72 -3.44
N LEU A 156 7.35 1.59 -3.12
CA LEU A 156 5.94 1.33 -3.37
C LEU A 156 5.23 1.03 -2.05
N GLY A 157 4.07 1.64 -1.83
CA GLY A 157 3.21 1.34 -0.69
C GLY A 157 1.79 1.06 -1.14
N ILE A 158 1.22 -0.05 -0.68
CA ILE A 158 -0.16 -0.44 -0.99
C ILE A 158 -0.96 -0.56 0.31
N CYS A 159 -2.19 -0.02 0.35
CA CYS A 159 -3.10 -0.08 1.49
C CYS A 159 -2.41 0.41 2.78
N ASN A 160 -2.14 -0.45 3.74
CA ASN A 160 -1.43 -0.10 4.96
C ASN A 160 0.00 0.44 4.69
N GLY A 161 0.66 -0.07 3.65
CA GLY A 161 1.93 0.48 3.17
C GLY A 161 1.80 1.92 2.65
N PHE A 162 0.74 2.23 1.89
CA PHE A 162 0.45 3.61 1.48
C PHE A 162 0.22 4.52 2.69
N GLN A 163 -0.54 4.06 3.68
CA GLN A 163 -0.76 4.80 4.93
C GLN A 163 0.56 5.11 5.64
N ALA A 164 1.50 4.16 5.64
CA ALA A 164 2.83 4.36 6.20
C ALA A 164 3.63 5.42 5.43
N LEU A 165 3.60 5.39 4.09
CA LEU A 165 4.29 6.39 3.27
C LEU A 165 3.75 7.79 3.52
N LEU A 166 2.43 7.94 3.63
CA LEU A 166 1.81 9.23 3.92
C LEU A 166 2.19 9.74 5.32
N LYS A 167 2.02 8.90 6.35
CA LYS A 167 2.29 9.27 7.74
C LYS A 167 3.77 9.49 8.07
N SER A 168 4.67 8.96 7.27
CA SER A 168 6.11 9.18 7.43
C SER A 168 6.64 10.43 6.71
N GLY A 169 5.84 11.04 5.84
CA GLY A 169 6.24 12.16 4.98
C GLY A 169 6.89 11.73 3.68
N LEU A 170 7.12 10.43 3.45
CA LEU A 170 7.63 9.94 2.16
C LEU A 170 6.69 10.32 1.01
N LEU A 171 5.38 10.36 1.26
CA LEU A 171 4.41 11.01 0.40
C LEU A 171 3.84 12.25 1.11
N PRO A 172 3.76 13.41 0.46
CA PRO A 172 4.26 13.75 -0.90
C PRO A 172 5.69 14.28 -0.94
N TYR A 173 6.40 14.32 0.22
CA TYR A 173 7.64 15.10 0.34
C TYR A 173 8.92 14.37 -0.10
N GLY A 174 8.88 13.04 -0.28
CA GLY A 174 10.04 12.24 -0.63
C GLY A 174 11.06 12.09 0.51
N GLU A 175 10.69 12.42 1.74
CA GLU A 175 11.57 12.32 2.91
C GLU A 175 10.80 11.87 4.16
N ILE A 176 11.49 11.19 5.05
CA ILE A 176 10.95 10.83 6.36
C ILE A 176 11.11 12.04 7.27
N ARG A 177 9.97 12.62 7.68
CA ARG A 177 9.91 13.83 8.51
C ARG A 177 8.75 13.78 9.49
N ASP A 178 8.75 14.65 10.46
CA ASP A 178 7.58 14.89 11.29
C ASP A 178 6.57 15.72 10.51
N LEU A 179 5.30 15.32 10.62
CA LEU A 179 4.19 16.02 9.98
C LEU A 179 3.66 17.12 10.90
N THR A 180 3.16 18.19 10.29
CA THR A 180 2.51 19.33 10.95
C THR A 180 0.98 19.24 10.74
N GLU A 181 0.24 20.15 11.37
CA GLU A 181 -1.22 20.24 11.20
C GLU A 181 -1.65 20.63 9.77
N GLU A 182 -0.76 21.20 8.99
CA GLU A 182 -1.00 21.61 7.60
C GLU A 182 -0.70 20.51 6.57
N ASP A 183 -0.09 19.41 7.02
CA ASP A 183 0.28 18.32 6.13
C ASP A 183 -0.92 17.41 5.81
N LEU A 184 -0.82 16.69 4.69
CA LEU A 184 -1.82 15.70 4.30
C LEU A 184 -1.95 14.61 5.35
N THR A 185 -3.18 14.23 5.66
CA THR A 185 -3.48 13.20 6.65
C THR A 185 -4.51 12.21 6.15
N LEU A 186 -4.61 11.08 6.85
CA LEU A 186 -5.68 10.12 6.67
C LEU A 186 -6.91 10.57 7.44
N TYR A 187 -8.06 10.43 6.82
CA TYR A 187 -9.35 10.76 7.42
C TYR A 187 -10.36 9.64 7.19
N HIS A 188 -11.40 9.57 8.02
CA HIS A 188 -12.50 8.63 7.80
C HIS A 188 -13.26 9.01 6.52
N ASN A 189 -13.61 8.00 5.72
CA ASN A 189 -14.47 8.19 4.58
C ASN A 189 -15.93 8.33 5.05
N ASP A 190 -16.38 9.55 5.24
CA ASP A 190 -17.74 9.90 5.65
C ASP A 190 -18.67 10.23 4.47
N CYS A 191 -18.15 10.18 3.24
CA CYS A 191 -18.93 10.41 2.02
C CYS A 191 -19.87 9.26 1.68
N MET A 192 -19.87 8.17 2.43
CA MET A 192 -20.73 6.99 2.28
C MET A 192 -20.63 6.27 0.92
N HIS A 193 -19.64 6.55 0.12
CA HIS A 193 -19.36 5.87 -1.14
C HIS A 193 -17.85 5.84 -1.44
N HIS A 194 -17.47 4.93 -2.32
CA HIS A 194 -16.09 4.82 -2.76
C HIS A 194 -15.80 5.81 -3.89
N VAL A 195 -14.78 6.63 -3.69
CA VAL A 195 -14.24 7.51 -4.74
C VAL A 195 -12.83 7.08 -5.06
N SER A 196 -12.54 6.90 -6.33
CA SER A 196 -11.19 6.61 -6.81
C SER A 196 -10.70 7.76 -7.68
N THR A 197 -9.49 8.22 -7.41
CA THR A 197 -8.87 9.30 -8.17
C THR A 197 -7.38 9.03 -8.34
N THR A 198 -6.80 9.64 -9.35
CA THR A 198 -5.36 9.57 -9.60
C THR A 198 -4.80 10.99 -9.49
N ALA A 199 -3.76 11.14 -8.68
CA ALA A 199 -2.99 12.37 -8.58
C ALA A 199 -1.60 12.18 -9.22
N PHE A 200 -1.12 13.20 -9.92
CA PHE A 200 0.17 13.21 -10.62
C PHE A 200 1.04 14.34 -10.07
#